data_ca1b9cd8a7f667855b80c865dfabb39a
#
_entry.id   ca1b9cd8a7f667855b80c865dfabb39a
#
_cell.length_a   1.000
_cell.length_b   1.000
_cell.length_c   1.000
_cell.angle_alpha   90.00
_cell.angle_beta   90.00
_cell.angle_gamma   90.00
#
_symmetry.space_group_name_H-M   'P 1'
#
loop_
_entity.id
_entity.type
_entity.pdbx_description
1 polymer ?
#
loop_
_entity_poly.entity_id
_entity_poly.type
_entity_poly.pdbx_seq_one_letter_code
_entity_poly.pdbx_strand_id
1 'polypeptide(L)'
;MLAATANGRVVGCAYVRPLDAATGDLGLISTATDRWGGGVGTRLVRSAEDLMRSRGATTMQLEVLVAKGWSHPAKDRLRDWYTRLDYRVVGSAPLEHMAAHLAPQLATPCELLIFHKQLAGVPQT
;
A
#
# COMPACT_ATOMS: atom_id res chain seq x y z
N MET A 1 -6.05 10.61 -5.77
CA MET A 1 -4.60 10.54 -5.54
C MET A 1 -4.20 11.54 -4.47
N LEU A 2 -3.29 11.15 -3.60
CA LEU A 2 -2.73 12.03 -2.56
C LEU A 2 -1.31 12.40 -2.96
N ALA A 3 -0.91 13.63 -2.68
CA ALA A 3 0.45 14.10 -2.92
C ALA A 3 1.00 14.78 -1.67
N ALA A 4 2.27 14.49 -1.36
CA ALA A 4 3.01 15.19 -0.31
C ALA A 4 3.93 16.20 -0.96
N THR A 5 3.96 17.41 -0.42
CA THR A 5 4.81 18.47 -0.96
C THR A 5 5.74 19.01 0.11
N ALA A 6 6.91 19.47 -0.31
CA ALA A 6 7.85 20.19 0.52
C ALA A 6 8.46 21.32 -0.32
N ASN A 7 8.41 22.54 0.20
CA ASN A 7 8.94 23.71 -0.48
C ASN A 7 8.38 23.89 -1.90
N GLY A 8 7.08 23.60 -2.07
CA GLY A 8 6.41 23.73 -3.36
C GLY A 8 6.67 22.59 -4.35
N ARG A 9 7.44 21.59 -3.96
CA ARG A 9 7.78 20.44 -4.82
C ARG A 9 7.09 19.20 -4.33
N VAL A 10 6.56 18.36 -5.25
CA VAL A 10 5.99 17.06 -4.90
C VAL A 10 7.13 16.12 -4.51
N VAL A 11 7.07 15.58 -3.30
CA VAL A 11 8.09 14.65 -2.77
C VAL A 11 7.54 13.25 -2.59
N GLY A 12 6.27 13.03 -2.83
CA GLY A 12 5.68 11.71 -2.79
C GLY A 12 4.23 11.74 -3.22
N CYS A 13 3.71 10.58 -3.58
CA CYS A 13 2.30 10.44 -3.94
C CYS A 13 1.79 9.06 -3.58
N ALA A 14 0.48 8.94 -3.42
CA ALA A 14 -0.19 7.68 -3.18
C ALA A 14 -1.50 7.67 -3.94
N TYR A 15 -1.82 6.52 -4.52
CA TYR A 15 -3.10 6.29 -5.15
C TYR A 15 -3.95 5.46 -4.21
N VAL A 16 -5.10 6.00 -3.83
CA VAL A 16 -6.00 5.34 -2.89
C VAL A 16 -7.43 5.41 -3.45
N ARG A 17 -8.16 4.33 -3.28
CA ARG A 17 -9.55 4.22 -3.78
C ARG A 17 -10.36 3.30 -2.88
N PRO A 18 -11.69 3.45 -2.85
CA PRO A 18 -12.52 2.46 -2.19
C PRO A 18 -12.60 1.20 -3.06
N LEU A 19 -12.49 0.01 -2.43
CA LEU A 19 -12.78 -1.27 -3.08
C LEU A 19 -14.25 -1.62 -2.94
N ASP A 20 -14.80 -1.36 -1.75
CA ASP A 20 -16.20 -1.54 -1.44
C ASP A 20 -16.57 -0.58 -0.31
N ALA A 21 -17.78 -0.71 0.26
CA ALA A 21 -18.27 0.19 1.28
C ALA A 21 -17.42 0.17 2.57
N ALA A 22 -16.71 -0.92 2.82
CA ALA A 22 -15.97 -1.13 4.08
C ALA A 22 -14.46 -1.17 3.90
N THR A 23 -13.95 -1.25 2.68
CA THR A 23 -12.53 -1.48 2.42
C THR A 23 -11.96 -0.43 1.49
N GLY A 24 -10.90 0.25 1.92
CA GLY A 24 -10.09 1.11 1.07
C GLY A 24 -8.88 0.34 0.54
N ASP A 25 -8.36 0.77 -0.60
CA ASP A 25 -7.20 0.15 -1.22
C ASP A 25 -6.12 1.20 -1.48
N LEU A 26 -4.92 0.93 -1.01
CA LEU A 26 -3.74 1.72 -1.31
C LEU A 26 -3.01 1.05 -2.47
N GLY A 27 -3.31 1.51 -3.70
CA GLY A 27 -2.86 0.86 -4.91
C GLY A 27 -1.43 1.19 -5.31
N LEU A 28 -0.94 2.36 -4.90
CA LEU A 28 0.40 2.80 -5.26
C LEU A 28 0.89 3.79 -4.22
N ILE A 29 2.16 3.67 -3.84
CA ILE A 29 2.84 4.67 -3.04
C ILE A 29 4.24 4.87 -3.60
N SER A 30 4.66 6.11 -3.73
CA SER A 30 5.97 6.47 -4.25
C SER A 30 6.48 7.71 -3.52
N THR A 31 7.77 7.71 -3.21
CA THR A 31 8.43 8.86 -2.61
C THR A 31 9.69 9.19 -3.39
N ALA A 32 10.07 10.46 -3.38
CA ALA A 32 11.33 10.87 -3.98
C ALA A 32 12.49 10.18 -3.25
N THR A 33 13.52 9.75 -3.99
CA THR A 33 14.62 8.98 -3.41
C THR A 33 15.39 9.74 -2.36
N ASP A 34 15.50 11.05 -2.49
CA ASP A 34 16.17 11.90 -1.50
C ASP A 34 15.34 12.09 -0.21
N ARG A 35 14.12 11.55 -0.19
CA ARG A 35 13.23 11.62 0.97
C ARG A 35 13.00 10.27 1.64
N TRP A 36 13.72 9.24 1.22
CA TRP A 36 13.61 7.94 1.85
C TRP A 36 14.07 8.02 3.31
N GLY A 37 13.26 7.45 4.20
CA GLY A 37 13.52 7.52 5.64
C GLY A 37 13.08 8.81 6.30
N GLY A 38 12.55 9.79 5.54
CA GLY A 38 12.09 11.06 6.08
C GLY A 38 10.64 11.11 6.56
N GLY A 39 9.95 9.97 6.56
CA GLY A 39 8.57 9.90 7.04
C GLY A 39 7.51 10.27 6.01
N VAL A 40 7.87 10.59 4.78
CA VAL A 40 6.91 10.96 3.72
C VAL A 40 5.98 9.79 3.42
N GLY A 41 6.53 8.58 3.27
CA GLY A 41 5.73 7.40 3.01
C GLY A 41 4.74 7.10 4.12
N THR A 42 5.18 7.20 5.37
CA THR A 42 4.30 6.97 6.52
C THR A 42 3.17 8.00 6.57
N ARG A 43 3.47 9.27 6.28
CA ARG A 43 2.43 10.30 6.22
C ARG A 43 1.42 10.02 5.12
N LEU A 44 1.87 9.56 3.96
CA LEU A 44 0.99 9.22 2.86
C LEU A 44 0.06 8.06 3.23
N VAL A 45 0.61 7.02 3.86
CA VAL A 45 -0.20 5.88 4.31
C VAL A 45 -1.25 6.34 5.32
N ARG A 46 -0.86 7.15 6.30
CA ARG A 46 -1.79 7.63 7.32
C ARG A 46 -2.86 8.54 6.72
N SER A 47 -2.49 9.39 5.77
CA SER A 47 -3.47 10.24 5.09
C SER A 47 -4.45 9.42 4.27
N ALA A 48 -3.97 8.37 3.61
CA ALA A 48 -4.83 7.45 2.87
C ALA A 48 -5.81 6.74 3.81
N GLU A 49 -5.32 6.28 4.95
CA GLU A 49 -6.16 5.65 5.98
C GLU A 49 -7.23 6.61 6.48
N ASP A 50 -6.85 7.84 6.79
CA ASP A 50 -7.78 8.86 7.28
C ASP A 50 -8.86 9.17 6.24
N LEU A 51 -8.45 9.29 4.98
CA LEU A 51 -9.39 9.55 3.89
C LEU A 51 -10.41 8.41 3.76
N MET A 52 -9.94 7.17 3.76
CA MET A 52 -10.83 6.02 3.64
C MET A 52 -11.72 5.86 4.88
N ARG A 53 -11.16 6.11 6.08
CA ARG A 53 -11.94 6.09 7.31
C ARG A 53 -13.05 7.13 7.29
N SER A 54 -12.76 8.32 6.75
CA SER A 54 -13.78 9.37 6.64
C SER A 54 -14.90 8.99 5.68
N ARG A 55 -14.67 8.03 4.80
CA ARG A 55 -15.68 7.50 3.88
C ARG A 55 -16.35 6.23 4.40
N GLY A 56 -16.09 5.86 5.64
CA GLY A 56 -16.73 4.71 6.28
C GLY A 56 -15.95 3.41 6.22
N ALA A 57 -14.74 3.41 5.66
CA ALA A 57 -13.94 2.19 5.59
C ALA A 57 -13.49 1.75 6.98
N THR A 58 -13.56 0.45 7.23
CA THR A 58 -13.10 -0.18 8.46
C THR A 58 -11.85 -1.03 8.24
N THR A 59 -11.50 -1.27 6.99
CA THR A 59 -10.33 -2.06 6.61
C THR A 59 -9.56 -1.32 5.53
N MET A 60 -8.25 -1.37 5.61
CA MET A 60 -7.37 -0.87 4.56
C MET A 60 -6.60 -2.03 3.96
N GLN A 61 -6.56 -2.11 2.64
CA GLN A 61 -5.84 -3.14 1.91
C GLN A 61 -4.69 -2.51 1.14
N LEU A 62 -3.59 -3.24 1.05
CA LEU A 62 -2.52 -2.93 0.10
C LEU A 62 -1.93 -4.22 -0.43
N GLU A 63 -1.27 -4.13 -1.57
CA GLU A 63 -0.65 -5.28 -2.22
C GLU A 63 0.84 -5.02 -2.42
N VAL A 64 1.64 -6.09 -2.27
CA VAL A 64 3.07 -6.05 -2.54
C VAL A 64 3.39 -7.11 -3.59
N LEU A 65 3.99 -6.67 -4.68
CA LEU A 65 4.43 -7.57 -5.74
C LEU A 65 5.71 -8.29 -5.30
N VAL A 66 5.71 -9.60 -5.32
CA VAL A 66 6.89 -10.39 -4.96
C VAL A 66 7.19 -11.40 -6.07
N ALA A 67 8.47 -11.58 -6.36
CA ALA A 67 8.92 -12.62 -7.29
C ALA A 67 8.77 -13.98 -6.62
N LYS A 68 8.18 -14.94 -7.34
CA LYS A 68 8.04 -16.30 -6.82
C LYS A 68 9.40 -16.95 -6.72
N GLY A 69 9.61 -17.63 -5.62
CA GLY A 69 10.76 -18.50 -5.44
C GLY A 69 12.05 -17.83 -4.99
N TRP A 70 12.07 -16.53 -4.75
CA TRP A 70 13.28 -15.93 -4.20
C TRP A 70 13.00 -14.69 -3.37
N SER A 71 13.90 -14.48 -2.42
CA SER A 71 13.84 -13.37 -1.49
C SER A 71 14.54 -12.16 -2.08
N HIS A 72 13.98 -10.98 -1.83
CA HIS A 72 14.59 -9.72 -2.25
C HIS A 72 14.64 -8.78 -1.04
N PRO A 73 15.82 -8.27 -0.68
CA PRO A 73 15.96 -7.44 0.53
C PRO A 73 15.02 -6.23 0.56
N ALA A 74 14.76 -5.60 -0.60
CA ALA A 74 13.85 -4.47 -0.65
C ALA A 74 12.42 -4.89 -0.32
N LYS A 75 11.99 -6.07 -0.72
CA LYS A 75 10.66 -6.59 -0.41
C LYS A 75 10.54 -6.93 1.07
N ASP A 76 11.59 -7.50 1.65
CA ASP A 76 11.59 -7.80 3.08
C ASP A 76 11.48 -6.51 3.89
N ARG A 77 12.17 -5.45 3.49
CA ARG A 77 12.05 -4.14 4.15
C ARG A 77 10.65 -3.55 4.02
N LEU A 78 10.00 -3.71 2.86
CA LEU A 78 8.62 -3.28 2.68
C LEU A 78 7.67 -4.03 3.61
N ARG A 79 7.82 -5.35 3.71
CA ARG A 79 7.00 -6.15 4.61
C ARG A 79 7.18 -5.72 6.06
N ASP A 80 8.43 -5.50 6.47
CA ASP A 80 8.73 -5.04 7.83
C ASP A 80 8.11 -3.66 8.08
N TRP A 81 8.21 -2.76 7.10
CA TRP A 81 7.65 -1.41 7.22
C TRP A 81 6.13 -1.46 7.37
N TYR A 82 5.46 -2.21 6.50
CA TYR A 82 4.01 -2.35 6.59
C TYR A 82 3.60 -3.03 7.90
N THR A 83 4.36 -4.01 8.35
CA THR A 83 4.09 -4.67 9.63
C THR A 83 4.17 -3.67 10.79
N ARG A 84 5.15 -2.78 10.76
CA ARG A 84 5.25 -1.71 11.77
C ARG A 84 4.09 -0.73 11.72
N LEU A 85 3.42 -0.61 10.59
CA LEU A 85 2.24 0.23 10.43
C LEU A 85 0.94 -0.54 10.74
N ASP A 86 1.06 -1.73 11.31
CA ASP A 86 -0.04 -2.62 11.72
C ASP A 86 -0.75 -3.32 10.56
N TYR A 87 -0.12 -3.42 9.41
CA TYR A 87 -0.60 -4.25 8.32
C TYR A 87 -0.09 -5.68 8.50
N ARG A 88 -0.92 -6.64 8.10
CA ARG A 88 -0.55 -8.06 8.15
C ARG A 88 -0.96 -8.74 6.85
N VAL A 89 -0.18 -9.73 6.46
CA VAL A 89 -0.50 -10.54 5.29
C VAL A 89 -1.74 -11.38 5.60
N VAL A 90 -2.75 -11.28 4.76
CA VAL A 90 -3.97 -12.08 4.89
C VAL A 90 -4.11 -13.08 3.75
N GLY A 91 -3.30 -12.97 2.70
CA GLY A 91 -3.33 -13.90 1.59
C GLY A 91 -2.40 -13.50 0.48
N SER A 92 -2.48 -14.23 -0.61
CA SER A 92 -1.76 -13.91 -1.84
C SER A 92 -2.65 -14.24 -3.03
N ALA A 93 -2.35 -13.61 -4.16
CA ALA A 93 -3.06 -13.87 -5.40
C ALA A 93 -2.06 -13.89 -6.55
N PRO A 94 -2.25 -14.76 -7.56
CA PRO A 94 -1.46 -14.65 -8.78
C PRO A 94 -1.68 -13.28 -9.41
N LEU A 95 -0.61 -12.70 -9.97
CA LEU A 95 -0.72 -11.40 -10.63
C LEU A 95 -1.78 -11.42 -11.72
N GLU A 96 -1.94 -12.55 -12.39
CA GLU A 96 -2.90 -12.75 -13.48
C GLU A 96 -4.35 -12.48 -13.04
N HIS A 97 -4.66 -12.66 -11.77
CA HIS A 97 -6.01 -12.40 -11.26
C HIS A 97 -6.30 -10.92 -11.04
N MET A 98 -5.26 -10.10 -10.85
CA MET A 98 -5.43 -8.69 -10.50
C MET A 98 -4.91 -7.75 -11.56
N ALA A 99 -3.92 -8.18 -12.34
CA ALA A 99 -3.30 -7.37 -13.39
C ALA A 99 -2.79 -8.26 -14.51
N ALA A 100 -3.69 -9.02 -15.12
CA ALA A 100 -3.35 -10.01 -16.15
C ALA A 100 -2.53 -9.41 -17.29
N HIS A 101 -2.80 -8.15 -17.63
CA HIS A 101 -2.10 -7.47 -18.71
C HIS A 101 -0.60 -7.25 -18.43
N LEU A 102 -0.17 -7.31 -17.16
CA LEU A 102 1.23 -7.12 -16.78
C LEU A 102 2.01 -8.43 -16.76
N ALA A 103 1.34 -9.56 -16.55
CA ALA A 103 2.01 -10.84 -16.37
C ALA A 103 2.94 -11.21 -17.55
N PRO A 104 2.55 -11.02 -18.82
CA PRO A 104 3.43 -11.34 -19.94
C PRO A 104 4.63 -10.43 -20.07
N GLN A 105 4.62 -9.27 -19.40
CA GLN A 105 5.69 -8.29 -19.47
C GLN A 105 6.75 -8.48 -18.39
N LEU A 106 6.50 -9.38 -17.43
CA LEU A 106 7.41 -9.62 -16.32
C LEU A 106 8.42 -10.71 -16.70
N ALA A 107 9.69 -10.45 -16.34
CA ALA A 107 10.77 -11.41 -16.60
C ALA A 107 10.70 -12.63 -15.70
N THR A 108 10.01 -12.54 -14.56
CA THR A 108 9.91 -13.58 -13.54
C THR A 108 8.47 -13.72 -13.10
N PRO A 109 7.98 -14.96 -12.90
CA PRO A 109 6.65 -15.14 -12.32
C PRO A 109 6.56 -14.43 -10.96
N CYS A 110 5.47 -13.69 -10.78
CA CYS A 110 5.24 -12.91 -9.57
C CYS A 110 3.88 -13.20 -8.99
N GLU A 111 3.73 -12.90 -7.71
CA GLU A 111 2.44 -12.93 -7.04
C GLU A 111 2.27 -11.66 -6.22
N LEU A 112 1.04 -11.36 -5.87
CA LEU A 112 0.72 -10.23 -5.00
C LEU A 112 0.47 -10.75 -3.59
N LEU A 113 1.21 -10.23 -2.63
CA LEU A 113 0.88 -10.41 -1.22
C LEU A 113 -0.17 -9.37 -0.85
N ILE A 114 -1.22 -9.81 -0.20
CA ILE A 114 -2.34 -8.94 0.19
C ILE A 114 -2.22 -8.69 1.68
N PHE A 115 -2.15 -7.41 2.04
CA PHE A 115 -2.06 -6.96 3.42
C PHE A 115 -3.34 -6.25 3.81
N HIS A 116 -3.81 -6.48 5.03
CA HIS A 116 -4.95 -5.78 5.61
C HIS A 116 -4.56 -5.14 6.92
N LYS A 117 -5.19 -4.01 7.20
CA LYS A 117 -5.16 -3.35 8.50
C LYS A 117 -6.58 -2.99 8.89
N GLN A 118 -6.95 -3.30 10.13
CA GLN A 118 -8.19 -2.80 10.69
C GLN A 118 -8.01 -1.34 11.05
N LEU A 119 -8.81 -0.48 10.45
CA LEU A 119 -8.79 0.94 10.81
C LEU A 119 -9.52 1.10 12.14
N ALA A 120 -8.86 1.75 13.09
CA ALA A 120 -9.51 2.09 14.32
C ALA A 120 -10.72 2.93 13.96
N GLY A 121 -11.89 2.45 14.29
CA GLY A 121 -13.11 3.19 14.05
C GLY A 121 -13.10 4.49 14.83
N VAL A 122 -13.97 5.41 14.43
CA VAL A 122 -14.29 6.55 15.27
C VAL A 122 -14.75 5.94 16.60
N PRO A 123 -14.21 6.41 17.75
CA PRO A 123 -14.63 5.85 19.02
C PRO A 123 -16.14 5.80 19.09
N GLN A 124 -16.63 4.61 19.33
CA GLN A 124 -18.07 4.41 19.52
C GLN A 124 -18.41 5.03 20.85
N THR A 125 -19.02 6.16 20.80
CA THR A 125 -19.55 6.80 22.00
C THR A 125 -20.99 6.49 22.15
#